data_01e04234923712a7bdc48d89ce997c1e
#
_entry.id   01e04234923712a7bdc48d89ce997c1e
#
_cell.length_a   1.000
_cell.length_b   1.000
_cell.length_c   1.000
_cell.angle_alpha   90.00
_cell.angle_beta   90.00
_cell.angle_gamma   90.00
#
_symmetry.space_group_name_H-M   'P 1'
#
loop_
_entity.id
_entity.type
_entity.pdbx_description
1 polymer ?
#
loop_
_entity_poly.entity_id
_entity_poly.type
_entity_poly.pdbx_seq_one_letter_code
_entity_poly.pdbx_strand_id
1 'polypeptide(L)'
;MDEDGPLLAAQHFYWGACMVCHLTASPGKPLKRCSRCHAIYYCSAEHQKIHWKSHRALCNHLASAALAAEQENFFSGAVGMSLKEWALFRRNAVQTAQVLLGRGLELFEQDMLLFPRTCRTAGCHISTGELVDCPKCHAVTYCSQQHREEGEVQHRKVCRQLRLCRLLDRHEAQVGIGFPSIPPGVDSKYLQPAPDISHYIEQPWTSSESILAEERDWAFLTNQLSGPLTILKQADRFLHSLSTMTELVVHVVGASIIEMMGLIKWEYLAHRLPACKSLTYVFIGPELEEEGEEGGPKVLPCSACQEKGVDIDYEVHAGTYKSSLATQVCFLLVKVC
;
A
#
# COMPACT_ATOMS: atom_id res chain seq x y z
N MET A 1 24.51 9.38 -16.83
CA MET A 1 23.07 9.01 -17.01
C MET A 1 22.92 7.76 -16.17
N ASP A 2 22.67 7.97 -14.87
CA ASP A 2 22.42 6.89 -13.93
C ASP A 2 20.94 6.54 -14.05
N GLU A 3 20.65 5.47 -14.76
CA GLU A 3 19.34 4.83 -14.74
C GLU A 3 19.18 4.13 -13.38
N ASP A 4 18.91 4.92 -12.34
CA ASP A 4 18.39 4.39 -11.10
C ASP A 4 17.00 3.83 -11.41
N GLY A 5 16.93 2.50 -11.47
CA GLY A 5 15.68 1.77 -11.61
C GLY A 5 14.72 2.13 -10.48
N PRO A 6 13.41 1.89 -10.61
CA PRO A 6 12.36 2.36 -9.71
C PRO A 6 12.69 2.01 -8.26
N LEU A 7 12.49 2.98 -7.38
CA LEU A 7 12.74 2.96 -5.94
C LEU A 7 12.45 1.60 -5.29
N LEU A 8 13.49 0.81 -5.08
CA LEU A 8 13.41 -0.47 -4.34
C LEU A 8 13.06 -0.26 -2.85
N ALA A 9 13.22 0.97 -2.34
CA ALA A 9 13.11 1.30 -0.93
C ALA A 9 11.69 1.21 -0.35
N ALA A 10 10.65 1.32 -1.17
CA ALA A 10 9.25 1.30 -0.72
C ALA A 10 8.53 -0.03 -1.01
N GLN A 11 9.28 -1.10 -1.31
CA GLN A 11 8.67 -2.36 -1.70
C GLN A 11 8.38 -3.27 -0.51
N HIS A 12 7.19 -3.88 -0.52
CA HIS A 12 6.82 -4.94 0.40
C HIS A 12 7.53 -6.26 0.10
N PHE A 13 7.83 -7.01 1.14
CA PHE A 13 8.39 -8.35 1.01
C PHE A 13 7.29 -9.40 0.93
N TYR A 14 7.37 -10.25 -0.09
CA TYR A 14 6.57 -11.46 -0.22
C TYR A 14 7.47 -12.67 -0.45
N TRP A 15 7.53 -13.59 0.51
CA TRP A 15 8.39 -14.77 0.40
C TRP A 15 8.04 -15.70 -0.78
N GLY A 16 6.83 -15.63 -1.32
CA GLY A 16 6.41 -16.35 -2.55
C GLY A 16 6.69 -15.61 -3.86
N ALA A 17 7.42 -14.49 -3.81
CA ALA A 17 7.74 -13.66 -4.97
C ALA A 17 9.20 -13.22 -5.00
N CYS A 18 9.70 -12.89 -6.19
CA CYS A 18 11.01 -12.28 -6.35
C CYS A 18 10.99 -10.87 -5.76
N MET A 19 11.96 -10.53 -4.91
CA MET A 19 12.03 -9.22 -4.26
C MET A 19 12.13 -8.04 -5.23
N VAL A 20 12.66 -8.24 -6.43
CA VAL A 20 12.87 -7.15 -7.40
C VAL A 20 11.70 -7.00 -8.38
N CYS A 21 11.19 -8.09 -8.95
CA CYS A 21 10.15 -8.03 -9.99
C CYS A 21 8.79 -8.55 -9.54
N HIS A 22 8.67 -8.99 -8.28
CA HIS A 22 7.45 -9.53 -7.68
C HIS A 22 6.80 -10.72 -8.43
N LEU A 23 7.51 -11.32 -9.39
CA LEU A 23 7.05 -12.54 -10.05
C LEU A 23 7.09 -13.72 -9.08
N THR A 24 6.05 -14.52 -9.09
CA THR A 24 5.97 -15.78 -8.34
C THR A 24 6.66 -16.90 -9.08
N ALA A 25 6.98 -17.98 -8.37
CA ALA A 25 7.45 -19.21 -8.99
C ALA A 25 6.43 -19.74 -10.02
N SER A 26 6.93 -20.28 -11.12
CA SER A 26 6.14 -20.95 -12.14
C SER A 26 6.82 -22.26 -12.56
N PRO A 27 6.10 -23.17 -13.22
CA PRO A 27 6.70 -24.40 -13.72
C PRO A 27 7.97 -24.11 -14.55
N GLY A 28 9.10 -24.72 -14.18
CA GLY A 28 10.39 -24.51 -14.82
C GLY A 28 11.14 -23.22 -14.42
N LYS A 29 10.53 -22.34 -13.61
CA LYS A 29 11.18 -21.10 -13.11
C LYS A 29 10.96 -20.96 -11.59
N PRO A 30 11.61 -21.80 -10.77
CA PRO A 30 11.50 -21.68 -9.31
C PRO A 30 12.23 -20.44 -8.82
N LEU A 31 11.74 -19.88 -7.72
CA LEU A 31 12.46 -18.85 -6.99
C LEU A 31 13.63 -19.49 -6.21
N LYS A 32 14.75 -18.80 -6.14
CA LYS A 32 15.93 -19.18 -5.36
C LYS A 32 16.02 -18.35 -4.09
N ARG A 33 16.27 -19.00 -2.96
CA ARG A 33 16.53 -18.30 -1.70
C ARG A 33 17.95 -17.70 -1.70
N CYS A 34 18.13 -16.58 -1.01
CA CYS A 34 19.47 -16.11 -0.68
C CYS A 34 20.22 -17.21 0.08
N SER A 35 21.37 -17.64 -0.45
CA SER A 35 22.15 -18.76 0.11
C SER A 35 22.77 -18.46 1.48
N ARG A 36 22.77 -17.19 1.92
CA ARG A 36 23.38 -16.76 3.17
C ARG A 36 22.34 -16.71 4.31
N CYS A 37 21.25 -15.95 4.16
CA CYS A 37 20.25 -15.78 5.22
C CYS A 37 19.02 -16.69 5.10
N HIS A 38 18.81 -17.31 3.93
CA HIS A 38 17.67 -18.17 3.59
C HIS A 38 16.27 -17.52 3.76
N ALA A 39 16.20 -16.20 3.91
CA ALA A 39 14.96 -15.49 4.25
C ALA A 39 14.30 -14.75 3.09
N ILE A 40 14.99 -14.52 1.97
CA ILE A 40 14.52 -13.71 0.83
C ILE A 40 14.68 -14.47 -0.49
N TYR A 41 13.87 -14.14 -1.49
CA TYR A 41 13.74 -14.91 -2.73
C TYR A 41 13.97 -14.06 -3.97
N TYR A 42 14.57 -14.67 -5.00
CA TYR A 42 14.87 -14.06 -6.30
C TYR A 42 14.56 -15.02 -7.44
N CYS A 43 14.13 -14.51 -8.59
CA CYS A 43 13.94 -15.31 -9.80
C CYS A 43 15.24 -15.54 -10.57
N SER A 44 16.28 -14.68 -10.34
CA SER A 44 17.58 -14.78 -11.00
C SER A 44 18.71 -14.24 -10.12
N ALA A 45 19.94 -14.53 -10.50
CA ALA A 45 21.14 -14.01 -9.86
C ALA A 45 21.31 -12.49 -10.10
N GLU A 46 20.85 -11.99 -11.24
CA GLU A 46 20.86 -10.58 -11.60
C GLU A 46 19.98 -9.79 -10.63
N HIS A 47 18.76 -10.27 -10.35
CA HIS A 47 17.88 -9.61 -9.38
C HIS A 47 18.45 -9.68 -7.96
N GLN A 48 19.14 -10.74 -7.59
CA GLN A 48 19.86 -10.76 -6.31
C GLN A 48 20.98 -9.73 -6.27
N LYS A 49 21.74 -9.55 -7.35
CA LYS A 49 22.80 -8.53 -7.43
C LYS A 49 22.25 -7.11 -7.34
N ILE A 50 21.17 -6.81 -8.08
CA ILE A 50 20.49 -5.50 -8.02
C ILE A 50 20.09 -5.17 -6.58
N HIS A 51 19.47 -6.12 -5.88
CA HIS A 51 18.97 -5.91 -4.52
C HIS A 51 20.06 -5.99 -3.44
N TRP A 52 21.26 -6.48 -3.76
CA TRP A 52 22.30 -6.77 -2.78
C TRP A 52 22.71 -5.56 -1.93
N LYS A 53 22.78 -4.38 -2.51
CA LYS A 53 23.16 -3.15 -1.80
C LYS A 53 22.23 -2.89 -0.61
N SER A 54 20.93 -3.01 -0.79
CA SER A 54 19.92 -2.82 0.25
C SER A 54 19.83 -4.02 1.21
N HIS A 55 19.95 -5.27 0.69
CA HIS A 55 19.76 -6.48 1.48
C HIS A 55 20.95 -6.83 2.37
N ARG A 56 22.19 -6.47 1.99
CA ARG A 56 23.43 -6.98 2.59
C ARG A 56 23.49 -6.84 4.10
N ALA A 57 23.09 -5.70 4.66
CA ALA A 57 23.23 -5.42 6.08
C ALA A 57 22.37 -6.36 6.93
N LEU A 58 21.09 -6.46 6.63
CA LEU A 58 20.17 -7.38 7.31
C LEU A 58 20.53 -8.85 7.03
N CYS A 59 20.94 -9.18 5.81
CA CYS A 59 21.38 -10.52 5.44
C CYS A 59 22.53 -11.02 6.35
N ASN A 60 23.54 -10.19 6.57
CA ASN A 60 24.68 -10.53 7.43
C ASN A 60 24.24 -10.73 8.87
N HIS A 61 23.36 -9.86 9.39
CA HIS A 61 22.83 -10.01 10.74
C HIS A 61 22.09 -11.33 10.91
N LEU A 62 21.13 -11.65 10.03
CA LEU A 62 20.35 -12.89 10.11
C LEU A 62 21.22 -14.14 9.99
N ALA A 63 22.18 -14.12 9.08
CA ALA A 63 23.11 -15.25 8.91
C ALA A 63 24.02 -15.44 10.12
N SER A 64 24.58 -14.37 10.68
CA SER A 64 25.43 -14.45 11.88
C SER A 64 24.66 -14.91 13.11
N ALA A 65 23.42 -14.45 13.28
CA ALA A 65 22.56 -14.90 14.39
C ALA A 65 22.19 -16.39 14.26
N ALA A 66 21.88 -16.86 13.04
CA ALA A 66 21.62 -18.28 12.80
C ALA A 66 22.85 -19.15 13.09
N LEU A 67 24.01 -18.72 12.62
CA LEU A 67 25.28 -19.42 12.87
C LEU A 67 25.61 -19.49 14.36
N ALA A 68 25.45 -18.39 15.10
CA ALA A 68 25.71 -18.34 16.54
C ALA A 68 24.76 -19.24 17.34
N ALA A 69 23.55 -19.47 16.83
CA ALA A 69 22.56 -20.36 17.42
C ALA A 69 22.64 -21.81 16.89
N GLU A 70 23.62 -22.13 16.04
CA GLU A 70 23.73 -23.44 15.37
C GLU A 70 22.46 -23.86 14.62
N GLN A 71 21.79 -22.92 13.97
CA GLN A 71 20.52 -23.10 13.26
C GLN A 71 20.67 -22.93 11.76
N GLU A 72 19.80 -23.59 10.97
CA GLU A 72 19.80 -23.49 9.50
C GLU A 72 19.46 -22.07 9.04
N ASN A 73 18.55 -21.40 9.71
CA ASN A 73 18.23 -19.99 9.48
C ASN A 73 17.73 -19.33 10.77
N PHE A 74 17.63 -18.00 10.75
CA PHE A 74 17.23 -17.18 11.90
C PHE A 74 15.90 -17.61 12.54
N PHE A 75 14.95 -18.09 11.73
CA PHE A 75 13.60 -18.44 12.21
C PHE A 75 13.49 -19.89 12.70
N SER A 76 14.51 -20.72 12.55
CA SER A 76 14.48 -22.13 12.96
C SER A 76 14.26 -22.29 14.47
N GLY A 77 14.68 -21.31 15.27
CA GLY A 77 14.46 -21.28 16.72
C GLY A 77 13.01 -21.02 17.16
N ALA A 78 12.11 -20.75 16.22
CA ALA A 78 10.71 -20.45 16.54
C ALA A 78 9.81 -21.69 16.63
N VAL A 79 10.32 -22.86 16.32
CA VAL A 79 9.55 -24.12 16.37
C VAL A 79 9.05 -24.38 17.79
N GLY A 80 7.75 -24.62 17.92
CA GLY A 80 7.10 -24.89 19.21
C GLY A 80 6.69 -23.64 20.00
N MET A 81 7.02 -22.44 19.56
CA MET A 81 6.60 -21.21 20.22
C MET A 81 5.08 -21.05 20.21
N SER A 82 4.50 -20.61 21.31
CA SER A 82 3.11 -20.15 21.34
C SER A 82 2.92 -18.91 20.47
N LEU A 83 1.68 -18.55 20.15
CA LEU A 83 1.37 -17.33 19.38
C LEU A 83 1.93 -16.04 20.03
N LYS A 84 1.93 -15.97 21.37
CA LYS A 84 2.47 -14.81 22.11
C LYS A 84 4.00 -14.75 21.99
N GLU A 85 4.67 -15.87 22.19
CA GLU A 85 6.14 -15.97 22.08
C GLU A 85 6.57 -15.67 20.64
N TRP A 86 5.87 -16.21 19.64
CA TRP A 86 6.12 -15.94 18.25
C TRP A 86 5.94 -14.45 17.89
N ALA A 87 4.88 -13.81 18.38
CA ALA A 87 4.67 -12.39 18.18
C ALA A 87 5.76 -11.54 18.83
N LEU A 88 6.21 -11.93 20.03
CA LEU A 88 7.30 -11.26 20.75
C LEU A 88 8.65 -11.47 20.03
N PHE A 89 8.95 -12.70 19.61
CA PHE A 89 10.15 -13.03 18.87
C PHE A 89 10.32 -12.13 17.62
N ARG A 90 9.27 -11.99 16.81
CA ARG A 90 9.32 -11.17 15.60
C ARG A 90 9.50 -9.67 15.90
N ARG A 91 8.81 -9.13 16.93
CA ARG A 91 9.00 -7.75 17.36
C ARG A 91 10.41 -7.49 17.87
N ASN A 92 10.93 -8.40 18.69
CA ASN A 92 12.30 -8.31 19.17
C ASN A 92 13.31 -8.40 18.04
N ALA A 93 13.06 -9.22 17.02
CA ALA A 93 13.91 -9.31 15.82
C ALA A 93 13.99 -7.95 15.09
N VAL A 94 12.86 -7.25 14.93
CA VAL A 94 12.82 -5.90 14.33
C VAL A 94 13.63 -4.92 15.18
N GLN A 95 13.38 -4.84 16.47
CA GLN A 95 14.08 -3.91 17.38
C GLN A 95 15.58 -4.20 17.44
N THR A 96 15.97 -5.46 17.54
CA THR A 96 17.39 -5.87 17.57
C THR A 96 18.07 -5.50 16.26
N ALA A 97 17.44 -5.75 15.11
CA ALA A 97 18.00 -5.39 13.83
C ALA A 97 18.17 -3.87 13.69
N GLN A 98 17.21 -3.04 14.12
CA GLN A 98 17.33 -1.59 14.13
C GLN A 98 18.52 -1.09 14.95
N VAL A 99 18.67 -1.65 16.17
CA VAL A 99 19.79 -1.28 17.05
C VAL A 99 21.14 -1.68 16.43
N LEU A 100 21.26 -2.90 15.92
CA LEU A 100 22.52 -3.40 15.36
C LEU A 100 22.90 -2.74 14.03
N LEU A 101 21.92 -2.35 13.23
CA LEU A 101 22.14 -1.63 11.97
C LEU A 101 22.32 -0.11 12.17
N GLY A 102 22.00 0.42 13.36
CA GLY A 102 22.10 1.84 13.69
C GLY A 102 21.17 2.74 12.86
N ARG A 103 20.07 2.17 12.32
CA ARG A 103 19.09 2.88 11.50
C ARG A 103 17.69 2.24 11.58
N GLY A 104 16.69 2.98 11.12
CA GLY A 104 15.38 2.40 10.82
C GLY A 104 15.50 1.29 9.76
N LEU A 105 14.60 0.32 9.81
CA LEU A 105 14.52 -0.72 8.78
C LEU A 105 13.69 -0.23 7.61
N GLU A 106 14.12 -0.59 6.41
CA GLU A 106 13.31 -0.45 5.20
C GLU A 106 12.04 -1.32 5.30
N LEU A 107 10.99 -0.98 4.55
CA LEU A 107 9.73 -1.67 4.61
C LEU A 107 9.87 -3.18 4.36
N PHE A 108 10.59 -3.58 3.33
CA PHE A 108 10.84 -5.00 3.02
C PHE A 108 11.63 -5.71 4.15
N GLU A 109 12.54 -5.02 4.84
CA GLU A 109 13.30 -5.58 5.95
C GLU A 109 12.40 -5.87 7.15
N GLN A 110 11.48 -4.95 7.45
CA GLN A 110 10.47 -5.15 8.49
C GLN A 110 9.55 -6.33 8.15
N ASP A 111 9.05 -6.37 6.92
CA ASP A 111 8.18 -7.44 6.43
C ASP A 111 8.88 -8.80 6.48
N MET A 112 10.16 -8.88 6.11
CA MET A 112 10.97 -10.10 6.21
C MET A 112 11.01 -10.65 7.64
N LEU A 113 11.08 -9.78 8.64
CA LEU A 113 11.14 -10.16 10.06
C LEU A 113 9.76 -10.44 10.64
N LEU A 114 8.73 -9.69 10.22
CA LEU A 114 7.37 -9.81 10.73
C LEU A 114 6.56 -10.93 10.04
N PHE A 115 6.84 -11.20 8.78
CA PHE A 115 6.10 -12.16 7.95
C PHE A 115 7.01 -13.17 7.24
N PRO A 116 7.90 -13.87 7.96
CA PRO A 116 8.78 -14.84 7.34
C PRO A 116 8.01 -16.05 6.80
N ARG A 117 8.63 -16.77 5.88
CA ARG A 117 8.09 -18.02 5.37
C ARG A 117 8.20 -19.13 6.40
N THR A 118 7.14 -19.35 7.15
CA THR A 118 7.02 -20.40 8.16
C THR A 118 5.70 -21.13 8.04
N CYS A 119 5.63 -22.36 8.53
CA CYS A 119 4.36 -23.06 8.62
C CYS A 119 3.33 -22.26 9.41
N ARG A 120 2.15 -22.06 8.84
CA ARG A 120 1.10 -21.21 9.41
C ARG A 120 0.31 -21.86 10.55
N THR A 121 0.45 -23.18 10.74
CA THR A 121 -0.21 -23.87 11.85
C THR A 121 0.31 -23.37 13.19
N ALA A 122 -0.61 -23.02 14.08
CA ALA A 122 -0.27 -22.48 15.40
C ALA A 122 0.71 -23.39 16.15
N GLY A 123 1.78 -22.80 16.69
CA GLY A 123 2.81 -23.53 17.44
C GLY A 123 3.82 -24.29 16.57
N CYS A 124 3.63 -24.38 15.24
CA CYS A 124 4.58 -25.11 14.38
C CYS A 124 5.79 -24.26 14.02
N HIS A 125 5.58 -23.14 13.31
CA HIS A 125 6.59 -22.19 12.83
C HIS A 125 7.82 -22.78 12.13
N ILE A 126 7.76 -24.02 11.61
CA ILE A 126 8.83 -24.63 10.80
C ILE A 126 9.11 -23.72 9.60
N SER A 127 10.39 -23.33 9.42
CA SER A 127 10.89 -22.46 8.37
C SER A 127 11.82 -23.16 7.37
N THR A 128 12.10 -24.44 7.58
CA THR A 128 13.05 -25.27 6.82
C THR A 128 12.37 -26.48 6.20
N GLY A 129 13.10 -27.21 5.36
CA GLY A 129 12.57 -28.39 4.65
C GLY A 129 11.57 -28.05 3.54
N GLU A 130 10.78 -29.02 3.18
CA GLU A 130 9.74 -28.85 2.15
C GLU A 130 8.52 -28.11 2.74
N LEU A 131 8.34 -26.90 2.30
CA LEU A 131 7.19 -26.08 2.65
C LEU A 131 6.31 -25.90 1.43
N VAL A 132 5.01 -26.17 1.57
CA VAL A 132 4.03 -26.07 0.48
C VAL A 132 3.22 -24.79 0.61
N ASP A 133 3.30 -23.94 -0.41
CA ASP A 133 2.60 -22.66 -0.46
C ASP A 133 1.16 -22.83 -0.94
N CYS A 134 0.26 -21.98 -0.47
CA CYS A 134 -1.08 -21.91 -1.05
C CYS A 134 -0.97 -21.47 -2.53
N PRO A 135 -1.46 -22.26 -3.49
CA PRO A 135 -1.31 -21.95 -4.91
C PRO A 135 -2.15 -20.75 -5.37
N LYS A 136 -3.09 -20.29 -4.53
CA LYS A 136 -3.98 -19.15 -4.84
C LYS A 136 -3.39 -17.82 -4.40
N CYS A 137 -3.06 -17.69 -3.11
CA CYS A 137 -2.58 -16.42 -2.57
C CYS A 137 -1.05 -16.31 -2.48
N HIS A 138 -0.32 -17.43 -2.44
CA HIS A 138 1.13 -17.50 -2.22
C HIS A 138 1.61 -16.75 -0.93
N ALA A 139 0.70 -16.51 0.00
CA ALA A 139 0.97 -15.78 1.25
C ALA A 139 0.77 -16.63 2.50
N VAL A 140 0.56 -17.93 2.34
CA VAL A 140 0.44 -18.91 3.42
C VAL A 140 1.15 -20.17 3.01
N THR A 141 1.90 -20.77 3.92
CA THR A 141 2.66 -22.01 3.69
C THR A 141 2.47 -23.02 4.82
N TYR A 142 2.65 -24.29 4.52
CA TYR A 142 2.51 -25.40 5.44
C TYR A 142 3.67 -26.39 5.27
N CYS A 143 4.11 -27.01 6.37
CA CYS A 143 5.20 -27.97 6.36
C CYS A 143 4.74 -29.42 6.10
N SER A 144 3.43 -29.70 6.13
CA SER A 144 2.85 -31.00 5.89
C SER A 144 1.42 -30.89 5.37
N GLN A 145 0.92 -31.97 4.80
CA GLN A 145 -0.48 -32.09 4.36
C GLN A 145 -1.43 -31.97 5.58
N GLN A 146 -1.08 -32.59 6.72
CA GLN A 146 -1.87 -32.49 7.95
C GLN A 146 -2.03 -31.03 8.39
N HIS A 147 -0.93 -30.27 8.47
CA HIS A 147 -0.96 -28.86 8.88
C HIS A 147 -1.70 -27.98 7.87
N ARG A 148 -1.69 -28.36 6.59
CA ARG A 148 -2.51 -27.71 5.56
C ARG A 148 -4.01 -27.93 5.81
N GLU A 149 -4.43 -29.15 6.11
CA GLU A 149 -5.83 -29.49 6.40
C GLU A 149 -6.32 -28.79 7.66
N GLU A 150 -5.52 -28.79 8.72
CA GLU A 150 -5.82 -28.06 9.97
C GLU A 150 -5.96 -26.54 9.75
N GLY A 151 -5.09 -25.95 8.93
CA GLY A 151 -5.08 -24.52 8.66
C GLY A 151 -6.08 -24.04 7.63
N GLU A 152 -6.56 -24.93 6.75
CA GLU A 152 -7.35 -24.58 5.55
C GLU A 152 -8.65 -23.84 5.88
N VAL A 153 -9.36 -24.24 6.93
CA VAL A 153 -10.65 -23.64 7.30
C VAL A 153 -10.50 -22.15 7.64
N GLN A 154 -9.46 -21.80 8.37
CA GLN A 154 -9.19 -20.39 8.72
C GLN A 154 -8.59 -19.65 7.53
N HIS A 155 -7.71 -20.29 6.77
CA HIS A 155 -7.09 -19.69 5.62
C HIS A 155 -8.11 -19.33 4.52
N ARG A 156 -9.11 -20.17 4.24
CA ARG A 156 -10.15 -19.86 3.24
C ARG A 156 -10.82 -18.52 3.45
N LYS A 157 -11.01 -18.12 4.70
CA LYS A 157 -11.69 -16.86 5.04
C LYS A 157 -10.93 -15.62 4.57
N VAL A 158 -9.62 -15.73 4.45
CA VAL A 158 -8.71 -14.60 4.15
C VAL A 158 -7.88 -14.81 2.87
N CYS A 159 -7.98 -15.97 2.21
CA CYS A 159 -7.15 -16.31 1.05
C CYS A 159 -7.32 -15.31 -0.10
N ARG A 160 -8.56 -14.88 -0.36
CA ARG A 160 -8.86 -13.90 -1.41
C ARG A 160 -8.26 -12.55 -1.09
N GLN A 161 -8.41 -12.08 0.15
CA GLN A 161 -7.85 -10.81 0.60
C GLN A 161 -6.31 -10.81 0.52
N LEU A 162 -5.66 -11.87 1.00
CA LEU A 162 -4.19 -12.00 0.92
C LEU A 162 -3.69 -12.00 -0.53
N ARG A 163 -4.42 -12.68 -1.44
CA ARG A 163 -4.11 -12.64 -2.87
C ARG A 163 -4.25 -11.22 -3.41
N LEU A 164 -5.32 -10.53 -3.05
CA LEU A 164 -5.61 -9.19 -3.53
C LEU A 164 -4.58 -8.18 -3.04
N CYS A 165 -4.25 -8.16 -1.74
CA CYS A 165 -3.17 -7.31 -1.20
C CYS A 165 -1.88 -7.49 -2.00
N ARG A 166 -1.44 -8.73 -2.20
CA ARG A 166 -0.21 -9.00 -2.97
C ARG A 166 -0.28 -8.51 -4.43
N LEU A 167 -1.44 -8.59 -5.06
CA LEU A 167 -1.62 -8.10 -6.43
C LEU A 167 -1.61 -6.57 -6.49
N LEU A 168 -2.16 -5.90 -5.47
CA LEU A 168 -2.15 -4.44 -5.35
C LEU A 168 -0.72 -3.93 -5.15
N ASP A 169 0.01 -4.47 -4.17
CA ASP A 169 1.39 -4.05 -3.90
C ASP A 169 2.30 -4.31 -5.11
N ARG A 170 2.08 -5.42 -5.82
CA ARG A 170 2.80 -5.68 -7.08
C ARG A 170 2.46 -4.64 -8.14
N HIS A 171 1.21 -4.24 -8.25
CA HIS A 171 0.79 -3.22 -9.20
C HIS A 171 1.43 -1.87 -8.86
N GLU A 172 1.37 -1.45 -7.61
CA GLU A 172 2.02 -0.23 -7.13
C GLU A 172 3.53 -0.21 -7.37
N ALA A 173 4.20 -1.34 -7.14
CA ALA A 173 5.63 -1.48 -7.42
C ALA A 173 5.98 -1.39 -8.92
N GLN A 174 5.08 -1.77 -9.82
CA GLN A 174 5.30 -1.74 -11.27
C GLN A 174 4.96 -0.40 -11.90
N VAL A 175 3.92 0.26 -11.42
CA VAL A 175 3.36 1.49 -12.01
C VAL A 175 3.83 2.74 -11.24
N GLY A 176 4.44 2.53 -10.06
CA GLY A 176 4.68 3.58 -9.08
C GLY A 176 3.38 3.94 -8.36
N ILE A 177 3.45 4.88 -7.42
CA ILE A 177 2.26 5.49 -6.78
C ILE A 177 1.58 6.46 -7.78
N GLY A 178 1.73 6.18 -9.06
CA GLY A 178 1.10 6.92 -10.14
C GLY A 178 -0.33 6.42 -10.33
N PHE A 179 -1.28 7.33 -10.22
CA PHE A 179 -2.62 7.07 -10.70
C PHE A 179 -2.57 6.62 -12.16
N PRO A 180 -3.33 5.60 -12.57
CA PRO A 180 -3.73 5.56 -13.95
C PRO A 180 -4.32 6.95 -14.24
N SER A 181 -3.86 7.58 -15.29
CA SER A 181 -4.37 8.89 -15.69
C SER A 181 -5.90 8.80 -15.66
N ILE A 182 -6.49 9.45 -14.66
CA ILE A 182 -7.95 9.52 -14.55
C ILE A 182 -8.34 10.30 -15.79
N PRO A 183 -9.11 9.72 -16.74
CA PRO A 183 -9.38 10.39 -17.97
C PRO A 183 -10.01 11.75 -17.71
N PRO A 184 -9.50 12.82 -18.30
CA PRO A 184 -10.09 14.12 -18.19
C PRO A 184 -11.46 14.10 -18.88
N GLY A 185 -12.45 14.68 -18.23
CA GLY A 185 -13.74 14.90 -18.84
C GLY A 185 -14.72 13.74 -18.69
N VAL A 186 -15.41 13.75 -17.57
CA VAL A 186 -16.70 13.04 -17.49
C VAL A 186 -17.73 13.92 -18.16
N ASP A 187 -18.39 13.40 -19.18
CA ASP A 187 -19.54 14.03 -19.81
C ASP A 187 -20.54 14.45 -18.71
N SER A 188 -21.08 15.66 -18.79
CA SER A 188 -21.99 16.25 -17.80
C SER A 188 -23.19 15.35 -17.43
N LYS A 189 -23.59 14.47 -18.34
CA LYS A 189 -24.65 13.47 -18.06
C LYS A 189 -24.30 12.45 -16.95
N TYR A 190 -23.02 12.27 -16.63
CA TYR A 190 -22.54 11.38 -15.57
C TYR A 190 -22.30 12.09 -14.21
N LEU A 191 -22.67 13.36 -14.10
CA LEU A 191 -22.63 14.12 -12.85
C LEU A 191 -23.77 13.75 -11.89
N GLN A 192 -24.72 12.92 -12.33
CA GLN A 192 -25.77 12.41 -11.46
C GLN A 192 -25.17 11.54 -10.34
N PRO A 193 -25.66 11.64 -9.10
CA PRO A 193 -25.16 10.82 -8.00
C PRO A 193 -25.37 9.34 -8.33
N ALA A 194 -24.27 8.62 -8.46
CA ALA A 194 -24.36 7.19 -8.63
C ALA A 194 -24.82 6.54 -7.30
N PRO A 195 -25.65 5.50 -7.35
CA PRO A 195 -26.20 4.87 -6.14
C PRO A 195 -25.11 4.27 -5.24
N ASP A 196 -23.98 3.89 -5.79
CA ASP A 196 -22.83 3.33 -5.07
C ASP A 196 -21.51 3.56 -5.82
N ILE A 197 -20.40 3.18 -5.17
CA ILE A 197 -19.03 3.31 -5.71
C ILE A 197 -18.87 2.51 -7.01
N SER A 198 -19.48 1.34 -7.13
CA SER A 198 -19.39 0.50 -8.33
C SER A 198 -19.92 1.24 -9.54
N HIS A 199 -21.09 1.89 -9.41
CA HIS A 199 -21.65 2.71 -10.50
C HIS A 199 -20.77 3.89 -10.91
N TYR A 200 -20.05 4.52 -9.95
CA TYR A 200 -19.10 5.57 -10.29
C TYR A 200 -17.92 5.04 -11.09
N ILE A 201 -17.42 3.87 -10.73
CA ILE A 201 -16.27 3.25 -11.38
C ILE A 201 -16.64 2.64 -12.74
N GLU A 202 -17.86 2.11 -12.90
CA GLU A 202 -18.38 1.53 -14.15
C GLU A 202 -18.80 2.55 -15.20
N GLN A 203 -18.91 3.82 -14.84
CA GLN A 203 -19.23 4.86 -15.82
C GLN A 203 -18.16 4.89 -16.92
N PRO A 204 -18.55 4.94 -18.20
CA PRO A 204 -17.58 4.87 -19.27
C PRO A 204 -16.61 6.06 -19.18
N TRP A 205 -15.39 5.71 -18.88
CA TRP A 205 -14.25 6.58 -19.06
C TRP A 205 -14.11 6.78 -20.57
N THR A 206 -13.92 7.98 -21.04
CA THR A 206 -13.94 8.36 -22.46
C THR A 206 -12.90 7.66 -23.36
N SER A 207 -12.13 6.72 -22.86
CA SER A 207 -11.26 5.87 -23.66
C SER A 207 -11.90 4.49 -23.86
N SER A 208 -11.90 4.02 -25.09
CA SER A 208 -12.56 2.82 -25.59
C SER A 208 -12.02 1.49 -25.06
N GLU A 209 -11.12 1.49 -24.09
CA GLU A 209 -10.60 0.29 -23.45
C GLU A 209 -11.08 0.24 -22.02
N SER A 210 -11.71 -0.86 -21.64
CA SER A 210 -12.09 -1.15 -20.27
C SER A 210 -10.84 -1.17 -19.39
N ILE A 211 -10.64 -0.11 -18.60
CA ILE A 211 -9.55 -0.02 -17.63
C ILE A 211 -9.68 -1.10 -16.54
N LEU A 212 -10.84 -1.72 -16.43
CA LEU A 212 -11.24 -2.64 -15.36
C LEU A 212 -11.34 -4.08 -15.87
N ALA A 213 -10.23 -4.63 -16.32
CA ALA A 213 -10.21 -6.02 -16.79
C ALA A 213 -10.10 -7.04 -15.64
N GLU A 214 -9.59 -6.65 -14.46
CA GLU A 214 -9.29 -7.57 -13.38
C GLU A 214 -9.78 -7.06 -12.00
N GLU A 215 -10.06 -8.00 -11.09
CA GLU A 215 -10.41 -7.73 -9.67
C GLU A 215 -9.42 -6.78 -8.97
N ARG A 216 -8.15 -6.84 -9.35
CA ARG A 216 -7.08 -5.98 -8.86
C ARG A 216 -7.32 -4.51 -9.20
N ASP A 217 -7.71 -4.22 -10.45
CA ASP A 217 -7.90 -2.85 -10.93
C ASP A 217 -9.09 -2.20 -10.23
N TRP A 218 -10.14 -2.97 -10.00
CA TRP A 218 -11.28 -2.57 -9.18
C TRP A 218 -10.89 -2.23 -7.75
N ALA A 219 -10.13 -3.11 -7.10
CA ALA A 219 -9.72 -2.90 -5.72
C ALA A 219 -8.78 -1.69 -5.61
N PHE A 220 -7.86 -1.52 -6.55
CA PHE A 220 -6.98 -0.37 -6.61
C PHE A 220 -7.77 0.93 -6.74
N LEU A 221 -8.64 1.05 -7.73
CA LEU A 221 -9.46 2.24 -7.95
C LEU A 221 -10.39 2.53 -6.76
N THR A 222 -11.02 1.51 -6.20
CA THR A 222 -11.90 1.68 -5.03
C THR A 222 -11.11 2.21 -3.83
N ASN A 223 -9.91 1.68 -3.57
CA ASN A 223 -9.05 2.15 -2.49
C ASN A 223 -8.63 3.60 -2.69
N GLN A 224 -8.17 3.94 -3.89
CA GLN A 224 -7.70 5.28 -4.19
C GLN A 224 -8.83 6.32 -4.23
N LEU A 225 -9.96 5.98 -4.79
CA LEU A 225 -11.08 6.91 -5.00
C LEU A 225 -12.10 6.94 -3.84
N SER A 226 -11.94 6.10 -2.81
CA SER A 226 -12.91 6.01 -1.71
C SER A 226 -13.15 7.37 -1.01
N GLY A 227 -12.10 8.13 -0.74
CA GLY A 227 -12.19 9.47 -0.15
C GLY A 227 -12.96 10.45 -1.07
N PRO A 228 -12.46 10.75 -2.27
CA PRO A 228 -13.14 11.63 -3.22
C PRO A 228 -14.59 11.22 -3.53
N LEU A 229 -14.85 9.93 -3.75
CA LEU A 229 -16.19 9.45 -4.05
C LEU A 229 -17.15 9.57 -2.85
N THR A 230 -16.65 9.38 -1.63
CA THR A 230 -17.43 9.61 -0.42
C THR A 230 -17.84 11.07 -0.30
N ILE A 231 -16.91 11.98 -0.59
CA ILE A 231 -17.17 13.42 -0.61
C ILE A 231 -18.27 13.75 -1.62
N LEU A 232 -18.12 13.32 -2.88
CA LEU A 232 -19.13 13.56 -3.92
C LEU A 232 -20.51 13.05 -3.52
N LYS A 233 -20.58 11.82 -3.01
CA LYS A 233 -21.85 11.22 -2.60
C LYS A 233 -22.53 11.95 -1.45
N GLN A 234 -21.75 12.45 -0.48
CA GLN A 234 -22.32 13.18 0.65
C GLN A 234 -22.62 14.63 0.30
N ALA A 235 -21.70 15.28 -0.41
CA ALA A 235 -21.88 16.67 -0.82
C ALA A 235 -23.16 16.89 -1.63
N ASP A 236 -23.53 15.96 -2.49
CA ASP A 236 -24.76 16.00 -3.28
C ASP A 236 -26.04 16.02 -2.40
N ARG A 237 -25.98 15.49 -1.19
CA ARG A 237 -27.08 15.52 -0.22
C ARG A 237 -27.25 16.85 0.51
N PHE A 238 -26.17 17.60 0.64
CA PHE A 238 -26.10 18.80 1.48
C PHE A 238 -25.91 20.08 0.68
N LEU A 239 -25.38 20.00 -0.53
CA LEU A 239 -25.02 21.12 -1.38
C LEU A 239 -25.89 21.10 -2.64
N HIS A 240 -27.01 21.82 -2.64
CA HIS A 240 -27.96 21.88 -3.76
C HIS A 240 -27.39 22.41 -5.07
N SER A 241 -26.13 22.80 -5.11
CA SER A 241 -25.50 23.41 -6.29
C SER A 241 -24.04 22.99 -6.48
N LEU A 242 -23.67 21.77 -6.09
CA LEU A 242 -22.30 21.30 -6.19
C LEU A 242 -21.73 21.42 -7.63
N SER A 243 -22.58 21.20 -8.66
CA SER A 243 -22.20 21.32 -10.07
C SER A 243 -21.89 22.75 -10.52
N THR A 244 -22.32 23.77 -9.79
CA THR A 244 -22.12 25.19 -10.09
C THR A 244 -21.08 25.87 -9.20
N MET A 245 -20.55 25.17 -8.20
CA MET A 245 -19.55 25.71 -7.29
C MET A 245 -18.22 25.93 -8.03
N THR A 246 -17.70 27.12 -7.92
CA THR A 246 -16.39 27.51 -8.49
C THR A 246 -15.25 27.28 -7.52
N GLU A 247 -15.53 27.26 -6.23
CA GLU A 247 -14.56 27.08 -5.16
C GLU A 247 -15.07 26.03 -4.17
N LEU A 248 -14.20 25.12 -3.76
CA LEU A 248 -14.53 24.08 -2.78
C LEU A 248 -13.39 23.91 -1.78
N VAL A 249 -13.70 24.05 -0.48
CA VAL A 249 -12.77 23.76 0.62
C VAL A 249 -13.24 22.49 1.32
N VAL A 250 -12.35 21.51 1.42
CA VAL A 250 -12.61 20.19 2.00
C VAL A 250 -11.72 19.97 3.22
N HIS A 251 -12.32 19.88 4.41
CA HIS A 251 -11.59 19.53 5.62
C HIS A 251 -11.58 18.00 5.83
N VAL A 252 -10.39 17.41 5.82
CA VAL A 252 -10.16 15.97 6.06
C VAL A 252 -9.71 15.81 7.52
N VAL A 253 -10.66 15.46 8.38
CA VAL A 253 -10.43 15.40 9.84
C VAL A 253 -10.07 14.00 10.28
N GLY A 254 -9.03 13.87 11.10
CA GLY A 254 -8.41 12.61 11.49
C GLY A 254 -7.43 12.10 10.44
N ALA A 255 -6.92 13.03 9.60
CA ALA A 255 -5.94 12.71 8.58
C ALA A 255 -4.61 12.25 9.19
N SER A 256 -3.95 11.37 8.46
CA SER A 256 -2.60 10.89 8.71
C SER A 256 -1.76 11.09 7.43
N ILE A 257 -0.53 10.66 7.46
CA ILE A 257 0.33 10.64 6.27
C ILE A 257 -0.30 9.85 5.10
N ILE A 258 -1.17 8.87 5.40
CA ILE A 258 -1.81 8.02 4.38
C ILE A 258 -2.77 8.83 3.50
N GLU A 259 -3.53 9.75 4.08
CA GLU A 259 -4.43 10.64 3.33
C GLU A 259 -3.65 11.62 2.47
N MET A 260 -2.47 12.05 2.91
CA MET A 260 -1.57 12.93 2.16
C MET A 260 -0.77 12.18 1.09
N MET A 261 -0.47 10.90 1.29
CA MET A 261 0.17 10.09 0.25
C MET A 261 -0.72 10.00 -0.98
N GLY A 262 -0.18 10.39 -2.13
CA GLY A 262 -0.93 10.40 -3.38
C GLY A 262 -1.98 11.50 -3.44
N LEU A 263 -1.60 12.74 -3.13
CA LEU A 263 -2.46 13.94 -3.24
C LEU A 263 -3.21 14.02 -4.58
N ILE A 264 -2.63 13.48 -5.64
CA ILE A 264 -3.23 13.41 -6.97
C ILE A 264 -4.60 12.70 -6.99
N LYS A 265 -4.87 11.78 -6.07
CA LYS A 265 -6.20 11.12 -5.96
C LYS A 265 -7.33 12.13 -5.70
N TRP A 266 -7.00 13.21 -5.00
CA TRP A 266 -7.95 14.24 -4.65
C TRP A 266 -8.34 15.13 -5.84
N GLU A 267 -7.51 15.18 -6.88
CA GLU A 267 -7.81 15.86 -8.15
C GLU A 267 -9.08 15.31 -8.81
N TYR A 268 -9.47 14.07 -8.49
CA TYR A 268 -10.69 13.46 -9.00
C TYR A 268 -11.95 14.31 -8.75
N LEU A 269 -11.99 15.06 -7.64
CA LEU A 269 -13.11 15.98 -7.38
C LEU A 269 -13.19 17.09 -8.46
N ALA A 270 -12.07 17.64 -8.87
CA ALA A 270 -12.02 18.66 -9.91
C ALA A 270 -12.51 18.15 -11.27
N HIS A 271 -12.27 16.86 -11.56
CA HIS A 271 -12.80 16.23 -12.78
C HIS A 271 -14.31 16.06 -12.75
N ARG A 272 -14.89 15.87 -11.56
CA ARG A 272 -16.33 15.64 -11.38
C ARG A 272 -17.13 16.93 -11.14
N LEU A 273 -16.47 18.04 -10.91
CA LEU A 273 -17.07 19.35 -10.66
C LEU A 273 -16.79 20.30 -11.82
N PRO A 274 -17.71 20.43 -12.81
CA PRO A 274 -17.44 21.11 -14.06
C PRO A 274 -17.15 22.61 -13.89
N ALA A 275 -17.76 23.25 -12.91
CA ALA A 275 -17.57 24.68 -12.63
C ALA A 275 -16.37 24.97 -11.72
N CYS A 276 -15.80 23.96 -11.04
CA CYS A 276 -14.75 24.14 -10.06
C CYS A 276 -13.46 24.73 -10.68
N LYS A 277 -12.95 25.78 -10.06
CA LYS A 277 -11.74 26.50 -10.43
C LYS A 277 -10.71 26.50 -9.30
N SER A 278 -11.16 26.36 -8.05
CA SER A 278 -10.29 26.30 -6.87
C SER A 278 -10.75 25.18 -5.96
N LEU A 279 -9.82 24.32 -5.57
CA LEU A 279 -10.05 23.17 -4.70
C LEU A 279 -8.97 23.13 -3.62
N THR A 280 -9.35 23.39 -2.37
CA THR A 280 -8.43 23.41 -1.24
C THR A 280 -8.74 22.25 -0.30
N TYR A 281 -7.73 21.46 0.03
CA TYR A 281 -7.80 20.40 1.04
C TYR A 281 -7.10 20.83 2.32
N VAL A 282 -7.80 20.73 3.45
CA VAL A 282 -7.27 21.02 4.76
C VAL A 282 -7.17 19.72 5.55
N PHE A 283 -5.97 19.16 5.63
CA PHE A 283 -5.70 17.93 6.37
C PHE A 283 -5.44 18.24 7.83
N ILE A 284 -6.21 17.62 8.73
CA ILE A 284 -6.14 17.90 10.17
C ILE A 284 -6.03 16.58 10.91
N GLY A 285 -4.92 16.37 11.64
CA GLY A 285 -4.72 15.14 12.39
C GLY A 285 -3.56 15.21 13.39
N PRO A 286 -3.64 14.47 14.51
CA PRO A 286 -2.61 14.50 15.54
C PRO A 286 -1.30 13.82 15.16
N GLU A 287 -1.29 13.04 14.08
CA GLU A 287 -0.11 12.34 13.56
C GLU A 287 0.58 13.11 12.42
N LEU A 288 0.02 14.27 12.04
CA LEU A 288 0.61 15.14 11.05
C LEU A 288 1.66 16.06 11.70
N GLU A 289 2.69 16.40 10.93
CA GLU A 289 3.64 17.45 11.29
C GLU A 289 3.23 18.75 10.57
N GLU A 290 3.30 19.87 11.26
CA GLU A 290 3.05 21.16 10.62
C GLU A 290 4.12 21.42 9.57
N GLU A 291 3.69 21.81 8.38
CA GLU A 291 4.62 22.23 7.34
C GLU A 291 5.34 23.51 7.78
N GLY A 292 6.66 23.55 7.56
CA GLY A 292 7.45 24.74 7.85
C GLY A 292 7.04 25.92 6.96
N GLU A 293 7.53 27.13 7.28
CA GLU A 293 7.20 28.40 6.60
C GLU A 293 7.45 28.39 5.07
N GLU A 294 8.17 27.41 4.54
CA GLU A 294 8.45 27.29 3.09
C GLU A 294 7.31 26.71 2.26
N GLY A 295 6.22 26.24 2.90
CA GLY A 295 5.09 25.60 2.23
C GLY A 295 5.45 24.23 1.64
N GLY A 296 4.49 23.32 1.59
CA GLY A 296 4.68 22.00 1.00
C GLY A 296 4.82 22.01 -0.54
N PRO A 297 5.15 20.87 -1.14
CA PRO A 297 5.29 20.77 -2.59
C PRO A 297 3.96 21.09 -3.28
N LYS A 298 3.97 22.03 -4.25
CA LYS A 298 2.76 22.37 -5.01
C LYS A 298 2.26 21.15 -5.77
N VAL A 299 0.97 20.89 -5.65
CA VAL A 299 0.29 19.86 -6.44
C VAL A 299 0.14 20.39 -7.86
N LEU A 300 0.78 19.72 -8.83
CA LEU A 300 0.58 20.04 -10.24
C LEU A 300 -0.62 19.23 -10.75
N PRO A 301 -1.73 19.90 -11.11
CA PRO A 301 -2.87 19.23 -11.70
C PRO A 301 -2.51 18.58 -13.04
N CYS A 302 -3.30 17.57 -13.47
CA CYS A 302 -3.15 16.98 -14.81
C CYS A 302 -3.38 18.01 -15.91
N SER A 303 -2.93 17.72 -17.14
CA SER A 303 -3.06 18.63 -18.28
C SER A 303 -4.49 19.14 -18.50
N ALA A 304 -5.48 18.28 -18.33
CA ALA A 304 -6.89 18.67 -18.50
C ALA A 304 -7.39 19.63 -17.42
N CYS A 305 -6.98 19.46 -16.17
CA CYS A 305 -7.29 20.41 -15.10
C CYS A 305 -6.55 21.74 -15.30
N GLN A 306 -5.31 21.69 -15.77
CA GLN A 306 -4.55 22.89 -16.16
C GLN A 306 -5.25 23.66 -17.29
N GLU A 307 -5.66 22.98 -18.37
CA GLU A 307 -6.42 23.57 -19.47
C GLU A 307 -7.76 24.18 -19.02
N LYS A 308 -8.43 23.51 -18.05
CA LYS A 308 -9.66 24.00 -17.41
C LYS A 308 -9.40 25.19 -16.50
N GLY A 309 -8.15 25.45 -16.12
CA GLY A 309 -7.73 26.48 -15.16
C GLY A 309 -8.16 26.16 -13.73
N VAL A 310 -7.99 24.91 -13.30
CA VAL A 310 -8.24 24.48 -11.93
C VAL A 310 -6.96 24.63 -11.12
N ASP A 311 -7.06 25.29 -9.98
CA ASP A 311 -6.03 25.36 -8.95
C ASP A 311 -6.33 24.39 -7.83
N ILE A 312 -5.33 23.65 -7.36
CA ILE A 312 -5.46 22.65 -6.29
C ILE A 312 -4.40 22.93 -5.25
N ASP A 313 -4.85 23.31 -4.05
CA ASP A 313 -4.01 23.59 -2.90
C ASP A 313 -4.33 22.67 -1.73
N TYR A 314 -3.39 22.56 -0.79
CA TYR A 314 -3.63 21.88 0.47
C TYR A 314 -2.94 22.59 1.65
N GLU A 315 -3.55 22.43 2.82
CA GLU A 315 -3.03 22.90 4.10
C GLU A 315 -2.92 21.70 5.06
N VAL A 316 -1.91 21.72 5.93
CA VAL A 316 -1.67 20.65 6.91
C VAL A 316 -1.67 21.25 8.31
N HIS A 317 -2.49 20.67 9.19
CA HIS A 317 -2.59 21.09 10.59
C HIS A 317 -2.41 19.90 11.52
N ALA A 318 -1.37 19.97 12.36
CA ALA A 318 -1.17 19.04 13.46
C ALA A 318 -2.20 19.28 14.57
N GLY A 319 -2.71 18.18 15.16
CA GLY A 319 -3.61 18.25 16.31
C GLY A 319 -5.07 17.95 16.01
N THR A 320 -5.96 18.55 16.79
CA THR A 320 -7.42 18.33 16.69
C THR A 320 -8.10 19.44 15.93
N TYR A 321 -9.25 19.14 15.34
CA TYR A 321 -10.05 20.14 14.62
C TYR A 321 -10.36 21.41 15.44
N LYS A 322 -10.61 21.26 16.74
CA LYS A 322 -10.88 22.38 17.64
C LYS A 322 -9.65 23.28 17.87
N SER A 323 -8.46 22.70 17.88
CA SER A 323 -7.22 23.47 18.13
C SER A 323 -6.74 24.22 16.90
N SER A 324 -7.04 23.68 15.70
CA SER A 324 -6.45 24.18 14.46
C SER A 324 -7.30 25.22 13.72
N LEU A 325 -8.64 25.14 13.81
CA LEU A 325 -9.53 25.91 12.93
C LEU A 325 -10.73 26.57 13.62
N ALA A 326 -10.55 27.14 14.80
CA ALA A 326 -11.64 27.80 15.54
C ALA A 326 -12.36 28.96 14.78
N THR A 327 -11.82 29.41 13.63
CA THR A 327 -12.28 30.61 12.93
C THR A 327 -12.53 30.43 11.42
N GLN A 328 -12.25 29.27 10.81
CA GLN A 328 -12.44 29.10 9.37
C GLN A 328 -13.81 28.53 9.01
N VAL A 329 -14.37 29.04 7.90
CA VAL A 329 -15.65 28.56 7.35
C VAL A 329 -15.41 27.24 6.65
N CYS A 330 -15.98 26.14 7.17
CA CYS A 330 -15.93 24.83 6.56
C CYS A 330 -17.11 24.65 5.60
N PHE A 331 -16.85 24.37 4.33
CA PHE A 331 -17.89 24.02 3.36
C PHE A 331 -18.22 22.54 3.37
N LEU A 332 -17.24 21.69 3.67
CA LEU A 332 -17.46 20.24 3.78
C LEU A 332 -16.50 19.60 4.80
N LEU A 333 -17.07 18.94 5.79
CA LEU A 333 -16.31 18.17 6.79
C LEU A 333 -16.34 16.68 6.44
N VAL A 334 -15.18 16.09 6.22
CA VAL A 334 -15.02 14.64 6.04
C VAL A 334 -14.25 14.09 7.23
N LYS A 335 -14.87 13.17 7.95
CA LYS A 335 -14.22 12.44 9.04
C LYS A 335 -13.66 11.13 8.49
N VAL A 336 -12.35 10.95 8.61
CA VAL A 336 -11.67 9.69 8.34
C VAL A 336 -11.75 8.85 9.63
N CYS A 337 -12.22 7.60 9.51
CA CYS A 337 -12.38 6.67 10.64
C CYS A 337 -11.38 5.52 10.51
#